data_fe35c59613359121176ed2ba4749b6fe
#
_entry.id   fe35c59613359121176ed2ba4749b6fe
#
_cell.length_a   1.000
_cell.length_b   1.000
_cell.length_c   1.000
_cell.angle_alpha   90.00
_cell.angle_beta   90.00
_cell.angle_gamma   90.00
#
_symmetry.space_group_name_H-M   'P 1'
#
loop_
_entity.id
_entity.type
_entity.pdbx_description
1 polymer ?
#
loop_
_entity_poly.entity_id
_entity_poly.type
_entity_poly.pdbx_seq_one_letter_code
_entity_poly.pdbx_strand_id
1 'polypeptide(L)'
;MSRNDKTATITFHNSYNCGSMLQALALQKVLIDKYGVDNEILDFSNQGQKEMYSTFWKVTGFKSFINALWATVYKRIKQQAAAYEAFEHKYFRLSQDTYTSNKELTATNSKYQKFITGSDQVWNIRCMDADDAYYLNFVSDFNRRYAYAVSFGANNPFADS
;
A
#
# COMPACT_ATOMS: atom_id res chain seq x y z
N MET A 1 27.43 13.34 1.39
CA MET A 1 26.48 12.21 1.40
C MET A 1 26.44 11.64 -0.03
N SER A 2 26.81 10.39 -0.17
CA SER A 2 26.83 9.71 -1.47
C SER A 2 25.39 9.70 -2.05
N ARG A 3 25.26 9.96 -3.32
CA ARG A 3 24.00 10.07 -4.08
C ARG A 3 23.18 8.76 -4.15
N ASN A 4 23.53 7.74 -3.32
CA ASN A 4 23.16 6.36 -3.60
C ASN A 4 22.54 5.57 -2.43
N ASP A 5 22.08 6.22 -1.35
CA ASP A 5 21.51 5.49 -0.20
C ASP A 5 19.98 5.55 -0.11
N LYS A 6 19.30 5.80 -1.25
CA LYS A 6 17.85 5.90 -1.28
C LYS A 6 17.20 4.53 -1.08
N THR A 7 16.24 4.47 -0.17
CA THR A 7 15.53 3.25 0.23
C THR A 7 14.07 3.32 -0.18
N ALA A 8 13.52 2.23 -0.66
CA ALA A 8 12.09 2.10 -0.97
C ALA A 8 11.39 1.21 0.06
N THR A 9 10.20 1.59 0.48
CA THR A 9 9.30 0.75 1.26
C THR A 9 8.09 0.35 0.42
N ILE A 10 7.69 -0.92 0.45
CA ILE A 10 6.44 -1.39 -0.12
C ILE A 10 5.54 -1.94 0.99
N THR A 11 4.33 -1.41 1.11
CA THR A 11 3.37 -1.76 2.16
C THR A 11 1.95 -1.39 1.73
N PHE A 12 0.94 -1.75 2.52
CA PHE A 12 -0.44 -1.30 2.32
C PHE A 12 -0.60 0.18 2.71
N HIS A 13 -0.09 1.09 1.89
CA HIS A 13 -0.16 2.53 2.13
C HIS A 13 -1.44 3.17 1.57
N ASN A 14 -1.91 2.69 0.41
CA ASN A 14 -3.12 3.18 -0.26
C ASN A 14 -4.30 2.27 0.09
N SER A 15 -4.64 2.22 1.37
CA SER A 15 -5.78 1.46 1.88
C SER A 15 -6.71 2.38 2.65
N TYR A 16 -8.03 2.19 2.51
CA TYR A 16 -8.99 2.93 3.35
C TYR A 16 -9.10 2.28 4.74
N ASN A 17 -7.94 1.95 5.32
CA ASN A 17 -7.76 1.37 6.63
C ASN A 17 -6.80 2.23 7.46
N CYS A 18 -7.32 2.81 8.51
CA CYS A 18 -6.56 3.70 9.40
C CYS A 18 -5.33 2.99 10.01
N GLY A 19 -5.45 1.72 10.38
CA GLY A 19 -4.34 0.93 10.93
C GLY A 19 -3.20 0.77 9.94
N SER A 20 -3.52 0.35 8.72
CA SER A 20 -2.51 0.16 7.66
C SER A 20 -1.81 1.47 7.29
N MET A 21 -2.54 2.57 7.19
CA MET A 21 -1.95 3.87 6.86
C MET A 21 -1.08 4.42 7.99
N LEU A 22 -1.52 4.28 9.23
CA LEU A 22 -0.74 4.77 10.39
C LEU A 22 0.55 3.97 10.59
N GLN A 23 0.53 2.65 10.40
CA GLN A 23 1.73 1.84 10.50
C GLN A 23 2.73 2.14 9.36
N ALA A 24 2.24 2.36 8.13
CA ALA A 24 3.08 2.77 7.00
C ALA A 24 3.76 4.13 7.28
N LEU A 25 3.00 5.10 7.79
CA LEU A 25 3.52 6.41 8.21
C LEU A 25 4.55 6.27 9.33
N ALA A 26 4.27 5.46 10.35
CA ALA A 26 5.16 5.26 11.49
C ALA A 26 6.51 4.68 11.04
N LEU A 27 6.49 3.66 10.18
CA LEU A 27 7.72 3.08 9.63
C LEU A 27 8.52 4.13 8.85
N GLN A 28 7.87 4.85 7.93
CA GLN A 28 8.53 5.89 7.14
C GLN A 28 9.13 6.98 8.03
N LYS A 29 8.38 7.46 9.02
CA LYS A 29 8.83 8.46 9.98
C LYS A 29 10.04 8.00 10.80
N VAL A 30 10.03 6.77 11.29
CA VAL A 30 11.16 6.20 12.02
C VAL A 30 12.40 6.11 11.13
N LEU A 31 12.26 5.66 9.89
CA LEU A 31 13.38 5.59 8.95
C LEU A 31 13.98 6.99 8.67
N ILE A 32 13.13 7.98 8.40
CA ILE A 32 13.57 9.33 8.04
C ILE A 32 14.04 10.10 9.29
N ASP A 33 13.19 10.24 10.30
CA ASP A 33 13.40 11.19 11.40
C ASP A 33 14.40 10.66 12.44
N LYS A 34 14.40 9.34 12.69
CA LYS A 34 15.28 8.73 13.70
C LYS A 34 16.59 8.23 13.11
N TYR A 35 16.55 7.62 11.93
CA TYR A 35 17.74 6.99 11.33
C TYR A 35 18.34 7.78 10.17
N GLY A 36 17.72 8.88 9.75
CA GLY A 36 18.22 9.73 8.65
C GLY A 36 18.25 9.02 7.29
N VAL A 37 17.42 7.98 7.10
CA VAL A 37 17.35 7.22 5.86
C VAL A 37 16.52 7.98 4.84
N ASP A 38 17.04 8.17 3.64
CA ASP A 38 16.27 8.71 2.51
C ASP A 38 15.30 7.65 2.01
N ASN A 39 14.06 7.66 2.54
CA ASN A 39 13.04 6.67 2.28
C ASN A 39 11.84 7.23 1.53
N GLU A 40 11.36 6.48 0.55
CA GLU A 40 10.07 6.68 -0.11
C GLU A 40 9.21 5.40 -0.01
N ILE A 41 7.91 5.56 0.11
CA ILE A 41 6.96 4.47 -0.07
C ILE A 41 6.70 4.34 -1.57
N LEU A 42 6.86 3.14 -2.13
CA LEU A 42 6.48 2.87 -3.52
C LEU A 42 4.96 3.00 -3.66
N ASP A 43 4.52 3.90 -4.52
CA ASP A 43 3.11 4.05 -4.86
C ASP A 43 2.67 2.88 -5.74
N PHE A 44 2.39 1.75 -5.07
CA PHE A 44 2.00 0.49 -5.67
C PHE A 44 0.58 0.12 -5.30
N SER A 45 -0.26 -0.08 -6.30
CA SER A 45 -1.65 -0.53 -6.15
C SER A 45 -1.98 -1.56 -7.21
N ASN A 46 -2.11 -2.82 -6.81
CA ASN A 46 -2.50 -3.88 -7.74
C ASN A 46 -3.98 -3.81 -8.13
N GLN A 47 -4.38 -4.64 -9.08
CA GLN A 47 -5.75 -4.66 -9.58
C GLN A 47 -6.76 -5.07 -8.50
N GLY A 48 -6.42 -6.02 -7.60
CA GLY A 48 -7.27 -6.46 -6.51
C GLY A 48 -7.59 -5.33 -5.53
N GLN A 49 -6.60 -4.50 -5.20
CA GLN A 49 -6.78 -3.33 -4.37
C GLN A 49 -7.70 -2.30 -5.06
N LYS A 50 -7.49 -2.03 -6.34
CA LYS A 50 -8.34 -1.13 -7.12
C LYS A 50 -9.78 -1.64 -7.19
N GLU A 51 -9.99 -2.94 -7.36
CA GLU A 51 -11.32 -3.55 -7.38
C GLU A 51 -12.00 -3.50 -6.01
N MET A 52 -11.28 -3.79 -4.92
CA MET A 52 -11.79 -3.72 -3.55
C MET A 52 -12.34 -2.33 -3.23
N TYR A 53 -11.66 -1.28 -3.65
CA TYR A 53 -12.12 0.10 -3.45
C TYR A 53 -13.07 0.60 -4.53
N SER A 54 -13.08 0.01 -5.74
CA SER A 54 -14.02 0.35 -6.80
C SER A 54 -15.44 -0.15 -6.54
N THR A 55 -15.61 -1.16 -5.71
CA THR A 55 -16.93 -1.73 -5.39
C THR A 55 -17.84 -0.71 -4.70
N PHE A 56 -17.29 0.30 -4.06
CA PHE A 56 -18.02 1.45 -3.53
C PHE A 56 -18.58 2.40 -4.61
N TRP A 57 -18.19 2.23 -5.88
CA TRP A 57 -18.57 3.10 -7.00
C TRP A 57 -19.63 2.52 -7.93
N LYS A 58 -19.97 1.23 -7.80
CA LYS A 58 -20.90 0.53 -8.70
C LYS A 58 -22.29 0.32 -8.09
N VAL A 59 -22.93 1.37 -7.57
CA VAL A 59 -24.37 1.32 -7.31
C VAL A 59 -25.08 2.05 -8.44
N THR A 60 -25.33 1.34 -9.50
CA THR A 60 -26.19 1.78 -10.60
C THR A 60 -27.53 1.05 -10.52
N GLY A 61 -28.58 1.81 -10.25
CA GLY A 61 -29.94 1.40 -10.65
C GLY A 61 -30.91 1.07 -9.54
N PHE A 62 -31.96 1.86 -9.49
CA PHE A 62 -33.34 1.62 -9.11
C PHE A 62 -33.87 2.09 -7.75
N LYS A 63 -34.81 3.06 -7.83
CA LYS A 63 -35.89 3.53 -6.96
C LYS A 63 -35.59 4.63 -5.92
N SER A 64 -36.39 5.70 -6.05
CA SER A 64 -36.15 7.05 -5.50
C SER A 64 -36.04 7.20 -3.95
N PHE A 65 -36.63 6.33 -3.16
CA PHE A 65 -36.53 6.38 -1.70
C PHE A 65 -35.24 5.73 -1.17
N ILE A 66 -34.84 4.63 -1.79
CA ILE A 66 -33.55 3.99 -1.56
C ILE A 66 -32.42 4.92 -2.02
N ASN A 67 -32.62 5.70 -3.07
CA ASN A 67 -31.65 6.67 -3.58
C ASN A 67 -31.34 7.82 -2.60
N ALA A 68 -32.28 8.28 -1.81
CA ALA A 68 -32.01 9.34 -0.83
C ALA A 68 -31.18 8.81 0.37
N LEU A 69 -31.47 7.60 0.84
CA LEU A 69 -30.69 6.92 1.88
C LEU A 69 -29.29 6.56 1.37
N TRP A 70 -29.21 6.01 0.16
CA TRP A 70 -27.95 5.70 -0.54
C TRP A 70 -27.13 6.95 -0.84
N ALA A 71 -27.77 8.06 -1.23
CA ALA A 71 -27.04 9.31 -1.46
C ALA A 71 -26.35 9.83 -0.20
N THR A 72 -26.99 9.64 0.98
CA THR A 72 -26.39 10.05 2.26
C THR A 72 -25.21 9.15 2.65
N VAL A 73 -25.38 7.83 2.52
CA VAL A 73 -24.31 6.84 2.74
C VAL A 73 -23.17 7.06 1.74
N TYR A 74 -23.50 7.24 0.47
CA TYR A 74 -22.53 7.48 -0.60
C TYR A 74 -21.74 8.78 -0.38
N LYS A 75 -22.38 9.84 0.09
CA LYS A 75 -21.69 11.10 0.46
C LYS A 75 -20.68 10.86 1.58
N ARG A 76 -21.03 10.09 2.61
CA ARG A 76 -20.12 9.75 3.71
C ARG A 76 -18.93 8.90 3.24
N ILE A 77 -19.18 7.90 2.40
CA ILE A 77 -18.13 7.05 1.81
C ILE A 77 -17.15 7.90 0.99
N LYS A 78 -17.66 8.81 0.14
CA LYS A 78 -16.81 9.74 -0.62
C LYS A 78 -15.99 10.67 0.27
N GLN A 79 -16.60 11.20 1.32
CA GLN A 79 -15.89 12.03 2.29
C GLN A 79 -14.80 11.26 3.02
N GLN A 80 -15.07 10.02 3.38
CA GLN A 80 -14.09 9.15 4.00
C GLN A 80 -12.93 8.84 3.03
N ALA A 81 -13.22 8.46 1.80
CA ALA A 81 -12.19 8.22 0.78
C ALA A 81 -11.31 9.46 0.57
N ALA A 82 -11.93 10.62 0.38
CA ALA A 82 -11.21 11.88 0.22
C ALA A 82 -10.35 12.23 1.44
N ALA A 83 -10.78 11.86 2.66
CA ALA A 83 -9.98 12.07 3.86
C ALA A 83 -8.73 11.17 3.90
N TYR A 84 -8.84 9.91 3.45
CA TYR A 84 -7.70 9.00 3.32
C TYR A 84 -6.71 9.47 2.25
N GLU A 85 -7.21 9.87 1.09
CA GLU A 85 -6.39 10.44 0.00
C GLU A 85 -5.67 11.73 0.46
N ALA A 86 -6.38 12.62 1.15
CA ALA A 86 -5.79 13.83 1.70
C ALA A 86 -4.71 13.52 2.76
N PHE A 87 -4.92 12.49 3.59
CA PHE A 87 -3.92 12.02 4.55
C PHE A 87 -2.68 11.50 3.84
N GLU A 88 -2.85 10.66 2.83
CA GLU A 88 -1.76 10.11 2.01
C GLU A 88 -0.91 11.21 1.41
N HIS A 89 -1.53 12.12 0.65
CA HIS A 89 -0.84 13.24 0.02
C HIS A 89 -0.14 14.19 1.00
N LYS A 90 -0.67 14.33 2.22
CA LYS A 90 -0.12 15.24 3.22
C LYS A 90 1.06 14.64 3.97
N TYR A 91 1.04 13.35 4.25
CA TYR A 91 1.94 12.75 5.22
C TYR A 91 2.91 11.75 4.64
N PHE A 92 2.59 11.09 3.53
CA PHE A 92 3.49 10.14 2.90
C PHE A 92 4.44 10.81 1.92
N ARG A 93 5.66 10.34 1.95
CA ARG A 93 6.63 10.59 0.91
C ARG A 93 6.61 9.40 -0.05
N LEU A 94 5.78 9.52 -1.09
CA LEU A 94 5.60 8.50 -2.11
C LEU A 94 6.67 8.59 -3.19
N SER A 95 6.86 7.49 -3.92
CA SER A 95 7.60 7.51 -5.18
C SER A 95 6.91 8.44 -6.20
N GLN A 96 7.71 9.03 -7.09
CA GLN A 96 7.19 9.93 -8.14
C GLN A 96 6.29 9.18 -9.14
N ASP A 97 6.64 7.92 -9.43
CA ASP A 97 5.89 7.07 -10.33
C ASP A 97 4.95 6.16 -9.54
N THR A 98 3.78 5.90 -10.11
CA THR A 98 2.80 4.90 -9.64
C THR A 98 3.02 3.59 -10.36
N TYR A 99 2.91 2.48 -9.64
CA TYR A 99 3.12 1.12 -10.15
C TYR A 99 1.87 0.26 -9.94
N THR A 100 1.57 -0.58 -10.92
CA THR A 100 0.40 -1.47 -10.90
C THR A 100 0.75 -2.94 -11.03
N SER A 101 1.99 -3.24 -11.33
CA SER A 101 2.48 -4.60 -11.55
C SER A 101 3.91 -4.78 -11.06
N ASN A 102 4.23 -6.03 -10.71
CA ASN A 102 5.59 -6.44 -10.34
C ASN A 102 6.62 -6.12 -11.45
N LYS A 103 6.19 -6.23 -12.71
CA LYS A 103 7.03 -5.90 -13.87
C LYS A 103 7.43 -4.42 -13.90
N GLU A 104 6.49 -3.52 -13.62
CA GLU A 104 6.78 -2.08 -13.56
C GLU A 104 7.73 -1.75 -12.41
N LEU A 105 7.56 -2.41 -11.26
CA LEU A 105 8.44 -2.25 -10.11
C LEU A 105 9.90 -2.63 -10.40
N THR A 106 10.18 -3.48 -11.39
CA THR A 106 11.56 -3.84 -11.77
C THR A 106 12.40 -2.62 -12.14
N ALA A 107 11.81 -1.57 -12.70
CA ALA A 107 12.51 -0.33 -13.04
C ALA A 107 13.05 0.41 -11.80
N THR A 108 12.49 0.15 -10.62
CA THR A 108 12.93 0.77 -9.36
C THR A 108 14.31 0.30 -8.90
N ASN A 109 14.82 -0.84 -9.43
CA ASN A 109 16.14 -1.36 -9.08
C ASN A 109 17.30 -0.39 -9.35
N SER A 110 17.14 0.49 -10.34
CA SER A 110 18.13 1.52 -10.67
C SER A 110 18.01 2.77 -9.78
N LYS A 111 16.88 2.95 -9.10
CA LYS A 111 16.56 4.16 -8.33
C LYS A 111 16.87 4.02 -6.83
N TYR A 112 16.71 2.81 -6.28
CA TYR A 112 16.84 2.55 -4.85
C TYR A 112 17.89 1.50 -4.55
N GLN A 113 18.62 1.68 -3.45
CA GLN A 113 19.66 0.77 -2.98
C GLN A 113 19.11 -0.38 -2.14
N LYS A 114 18.08 -0.11 -1.35
CA LYS A 114 17.47 -1.07 -0.44
C LYS A 114 15.96 -1.03 -0.57
N PHE A 115 15.35 -2.17 -0.39
CA PHE A 115 13.90 -2.34 -0.45
C PHE A 115 13.42 -2.98 0.84
N ILE A 116 12.43 -2.39 1.47
CA ILE A 116 11.82 -2.85 2.72
C ILE A 116 10.37 -3.22 2.42
N THR A 117 9.97 -4.42 2.76
CA THR A 117 8.55 -4.81 2.75
C THR A 117 7.99 -4.79 4.17
N GLY A 118 6.76 -4.32 4.33
CA GLY A 118 6.08 -4.25 5.63
C GLY A 118 5.99 -2.80 6.16
N SER A 119 5.55 -2.60 7.33
CA SER A 119 4.95 -3.57 8.25
C SER A 119 3.55 -3.98 7.78
N ASP A 120 2.76 -4.71 8.57
CA ASP A 120 1.42 -5.19 8.27
C ASP A 120 1.39 -6.63 7.73
N GLN A 121 0.19 -7.13 7.47
CA GLN A 121 -0.04 -8.48 6.94
C GLN A 121 0.16 -8.54 5.40
N VAL A 122 1.21 -7.92 4.90
CA VAL A 122 1.49 -7.85 3.45
C VAL A 122 1.82 -9.21 2.83
N TRP A 123 2.08 -10.24 3.65
CA TRP A 123 2.27 -11.63 3.21
C TRP A 123 1.01 -12.49 3.40
N ASN A 124 -0.14 -11.88 3.69
CA ASN A 124 -1.40 -12.61 3.80
C ASN A 124 -1.96 -12.94 2.41
N ILE A 125 -1.75 -14.17 1.98
CA ILE A 125 -2.22 -14.68 0.67
C ILE A 125 -3.75 -14.73 0.53
N ARG A 126 -4.50 -14.55 1.64
CA ARG A 126 -5.97 -14.50 1.65
C ARG A 126 -6.52 -13.09 1.46
N CYS A 127 -5.68 -12.07 1.48
CA CYS A 127 -6.10 -10.71 1.18
C CYS A 127 -6.42 -10.57 -0.32
N MET A 128 -7.42 -9.77 -0.65
CA MET A 128 -7.79 -9.49 -2.05
C MET A 128 -6.70 -8.72 -2.79
N ASP A 129 -5.87 -8.00 -2.06
CA ASP A 129 -4.73 -7.23 -2.54
C ASP A 129 -3.39 -7.97 -2.37
N ALA A 130 -3.42 -9.28 -2.08
CA ALA A 130 -2.23 -10.11 -2.07
C ALA A 130 -1.49 -10.03 -3.41
N ASP A 131 -0.17 -9.85 -3.37
CA ASP A 131 0.67 -9.72 -4.55
C ASP A 131 2.11 -10.16 -4.27
N ASP A 132 2.74 -10.76 -5.26
CA ASP A 132 4.13 -11.20 -5.19
C ASP A 132 5.13 -10.04 -5.01
N ALA A 133 4.72 -8.81 -5.35
CA ALA A 133 5.51 -7.61 -5.13
C ALA A 133 5.88 -7.41 -3.66
N TYR A 134 5.01 -7.82 -2.73
CA TYR A 134 5.29 -7.72 -1.29
C TYR A 134 6.35 -8.71 -0.80
N TYR A 135 6.71 -9.73 -1.59
CA TYR A 135 7.88 -10.59 -1.35
C TYR A 135 9.17 -10.01 -1.96
N LEU A 136 9.12 -8.80 -2.54
CA LEU A 136 10.24 -8.14 -3.21
C LEU A 136 10.82 -8.95 -4.38
N ASN A 137 9.98 -9.73 -5.08
CA ASN A 137 10.41 -10.57 -6.19
C ASN A 137 10.95 -9.76 -7.39
N PHE A 138 10.55 -8.49 -7.50
CA PHE A 138 11.05 -7.56 -8.52
C PHE A 138 12.48 -7.06 -8.26
N VAL A 139 13.01 -7.22 -7.05
CA VAL A 139 14.36 -6.78 -6.69
C VAL A 139 15.36 -7.83 -7.14
N SER A 140 16.28 -7.45 -8.00
CA SER A 140 17.22 -8.39 -8.63
C SER A 140 18.28 -8.95 -7.67
N ASP A 141 18.75 -8.14 -6.72
CA ASP A 141 19.76 -8.54 -5.74
C ASP A 141 19.10 -8.85 -4.39
N PHE A 142 19.22 -10.09 -3.94
CA PHE A 142 18.65 -10.55 -2.67
C PHE A 142 19.18 -9.78 -1.46
N ASN A 143 20.46 -9.35 -1.48
CA ASN A 143 21.06 -8.60 -0.39
C ASN A 143 20.48 -7.20 -0.17
N ARG A 144 19.64 -6.75 -1.10
CA ARG A 144 18.94 -5.45 -1.04
C ARG A 144 17.50 -5.58 -0.50
N ARG A 145 17.04 -6.79 -0.17
CA ARG A 145 15.68 -7.09 0.29
C ARG A 145 15.64 -7.18 1.81
N TYR A 146 14.74 -6.45 2.42
CA TYR A 146 14.53 -6.42 3.87
C TYR A 146 13.05 -6.57 4.16
N ALA A 147 12.73 -7.27 5.25
CA ALA A 147 11.37 -7.38 5.76
C ALA A 147 11.31 -6.81 7.19
N TYR A 148 10.33 -5.98 7.47
CA TYR A 148 10.11 -5.41 8.80
C TYR A 148 8.69 -5.65 9.27
N ALA A 149 8.52 -6.38 10.37
CA ALA A 149 7.24 -6.64 11.03
C ALA A 149 6.13 -7.08 10.05
N VAL A 150 6.48 -7.89 9.06
CA VAL A 150 5.52 -8.50 8.14
C VAL A 150 4.81 -9.66 8.82
N SER A 151 3.56 -9.93 8.45
CA SER A 151 2.82 -11.09 8.93
C SER A 151 1.99 -11.74 7.83
N PHE A 152 1.62 -13.00 8.06
CA PHE A 152 0.70 -13.76 7.20
C PHE A 152 -0.78 -13.52 7.55
N GLY A 153 -1.06 -12.74 8.59
CA GLY A 153 -2.44 -12.46 9.04
C GLY A 153 -3.17 -13.64 9.68
N ALA A 154 -2.54 -14.82 9.74
CA ALA A 154 -3.14 -16.04 10.28
C ALA A 154 -2.08 -16.95 10.91
N ASN A 155 -2.50 -17.79 11.88
CA ASN A 155 -1.61 -18.75 12.54
C ASN A 155 -1.15 -19.87 11.60
N ASN A 156 -1.96 -20.22 10.61
CA ASN A 156 -1.62 -21.17 9.56
C ASN A 156 -2.12 -20.64 8.20
N PRO A 157 -1.26 -20.00 7.43
CA PRO A 157 -1.64 -19.43 6.14
C PRO A 157 -2.04 -20.46 5.09
N PHE A 158 -1.67 -21.74 5.28
CA PHE A 158 -1.90 -22.82 4.34
C PHE A 158 -2.94 -23.87 4.83
N ALA A 159 -3.64 -23.62 5.95
CA ALA A 159 -4.53 -24.59 6.58
C ALA A 159 -5.76 -24.99 5.75
N ASP A 160 -6.09 -24.27 4.69
CA ASP A 160 -7.30 -24.51 3.87
C ASP A 160 -7.02 -24.40 2.36
N SER A 161 -5.82 -24.76 1.93
CA SER A 161 -5.46 -24.86 0.52
C SER A 161 -5.63 -26.27 -0.03
#